data_535e680de273af7b024891dc6dd882a9
#
_entry.id   535e680de273af7b024891dc6dd882a9
#
_cell.length_a   1.000
_cell.length_b   1.000
_cell.length_c   1.000
_cell.angle_alpha   90.00
_cell.angle_beta   90.00
_cell.angle_gamma   90.00
#
_symmetry.space_group_name_H-M   'P 1'
#
loop_
_entity.id
_entity.type
_entity.pdbx_description
1 polymer ?
#
loop_
_entity_poly.entity_id
_entity_poly.type
_entity_poly.pdbx_seq_one_letter_code
_entity_poly.pdbx_strand_id
1 'polypeptide(L)'
;MMGADQTIQTLWAELQKLLNKKVEGYTKLQNEPATIEEIRQIEEKMNLTLPSDLKELYLCNNGEKDGGISILGLPFLPLNEMYRQWKLWDDLREEWNENEGHTSYPDGYIKKMYMNRGWIPFSHDWGGNHIGMDLDPDIKGTYGQIINFGRDENDKFVIAPSLRDFLQLLIEIYRKPEFSIVKDEYEEDCLILYLGDEEISHAIDFLKENIIPD
;
A
#
# COMPACT_ATOMS: atom_id res chain seq x y z
N MET A 1 17.29 -6.61 -20.53
CA MET A 1 18.23 -5.66 -19.90
C MET A 1 17.61 -5.30 -18.56
N MET A 2 18.13 -5.84 -17.47
CA MET A 2 17.74 -5.39 -16.13
C MET A 2 18.13 -3.92 -16.04
N GLY A 3 17.14 -3.04 -15.85
CA GLY A 3 17.36 -1.61 -15.72
C GLY A 3 18.24 -1.28 -14.53
N ALA A 4 19.01 -0.21 -14.64
CA ALA A 4 19.72 0.39 -13.54
C ALA A 4 18.82 0.44 -12.31
N ASP A 5 19.40 0.17 -11.15
CA ASP A 5 18.77 0.14 -9.83
C ASP A 5 17.97 1.44 -9.60
N GLN A 6 16.66 1.43 -9.91
CA GLN A 6 15.83 2.63 -9.83
C GLN A 6 15.59 2.91 -8.33
N THR A 7 15.87 4.14 -7.91
CA THR A 7 15.59 4.58 -6.52
C THR A 7 14.09 4.68 -6.27
N ILE A 8 13.65 4.62 -5.01
CA ILE A 8 12.26 4.88 -4.63
C ILE A 8 11.79 6.23 -5.18
N GLN A 9 12.62 7.25 -5.09
CA GLN A 9 12.35 8.58 -5.63
C GLN A 9 12.03 8.56 -7.14
N THR A 10 12.82 7.82 -7.94
CA THR A 10 12.59 7.75 -9.40
C THR A 10 11.32 6.98 -9.74
N LEU A 11 11.04 5.89 -9.03
CA LEU A 11 9.82 5.11 -9.20
C LEU A 11 8.58 5.92 -8.80
N TRP A 12 8.62 6.59 -7.65
CA TRP A 12 7.52 7.43 -7.21
C TRP A 12 7.25 8.59 -8.19
N ALA A 13 8.29 9.27 -8.63
CA ALA A 13 8.15 10.36 -9.61
C ALA A 13 7.54 9.87 -10.93
N GLU A 14 7.87 8.65 -11.36
CA GLU A 14 7.28 8.05 -12.55
C GLU A 14 5.80 7.71 -12.34
N LEU A 15 5.44 7.09 -11.22
CA LEU A 15 4.05 6.80 -10.84
C LEU A 15 3.21 8.08 -10.84
N GLN A 16 3.70 9.13 -10.19
CA GLN A 16 3.06 10.44 -10.14
C GLN A 16 2.84 11.04 -11.54
N LYS A 17 3.84 10.92 -12.42
CA LYS A 17 3.73 11.39 -13.81
C LYS A 17 2.65 10.64 -14.59
N LEU A 18 2.49 9.34 -14.37
CA LEU A 18 1.44 8.55 -15.01
C LEU A 18 0.06 8.96 -14.53
N LEU A 19 -0.13 9.12 -13.23
CA LEU A 19 -1.39 9.56 -12.63
C LEU A 19 -1.77 10.98 -13.06
N ASN A 20 -0.82 11.92 -13.08
CA ASN A 20 -1.05 13.28 -13.55
C ASN A 20 -1.48 13.38 -15.02
N LYS A 21 -1.15 12.38 -15.83
CA LYS A 21 -1.62 12.32 -17.24
C LYS A 21 -3.05 11.82 -17.36
N LYS A 22 -3.50 11.03 -16.37
CA LYS A 22 -4.82 10.39 -16.37
C LYS A 22 -5.86 11.17 -15.58
N VAL A 23 -5.43 11.92 -14.56
CA VAL A 23 -6.31 12.68 -13.65
C VAL A 23 -5.88 14.14 -13.63
N GLU A 24 -6.74 15.03 -14.12
CA GLU A 24 -6.49 16.47 -14.06
C GLU A 24 -6.44 16.97 -12.61
N GLY A 25 -5.35 17.65 -12.28
CA GLY A 25 -5.17 18.22 -10.95
C GLY A 25 -4.73 17.22 -9.87
N TYR A 26 -4.35 16.00 -10.25
CA TYR A 26 -3.91 14.96 -9.30
C TYR A 26 -2.79 15.44 -8.35
N THR A 27 -1.88 16.30 -8.80
CA THR A 27 -0.84 16.91 -7.95
C THR A 27 -1.40 17.65 -6.74
N LYS A 28 -2.64 18.13 -6.78
CA LYS A 28 -3.29 18.84 -5.65
C LYS A 28 -3.65 17.88 -4.50
N LEU A 29 -3.74 16.58 -4.80
CA LEU A 29 -4.00 15.53 -3.82
C LEU A 29 -2.73 15.14 -3.05
N GLN A 30 -1.57 15.56 -3.51
CA GLN A 30 -0.29 15.23 -2.85
C GLN A 30 -0.04 16.16 -1.66
N ASN A 31 0.51 15.57 -0.59
CA ASN A 31 1.07 16.35 0.51
C ASN A 31 2.52 16.72 0.21
N GLU A 32 3.03 17.74 0.91
CA GLU A 32 4.45 18.05 0.91
C GLU A 32 5.25 16.86 1.49
N PRO A 33 6.52 16.70 1.12
CA PRO A 33 7.39 15.69 1.70
C PRO A 33 7.43 15.74 3.22
N ALA A 34 7.52 14.58 3.86
CA ALA A 34 7.79 14.52 5.29
C ALA A 34 9.24 14.94 5.57
N THR A 35 9.46 15.46 6.77
CA THR A 35 10.81 15.73 7.29
C THR A 35 11.39 14.50 7.98
N ILE A 36 12.71 14.43 8.07
CA ILE A 36 13.43 13.40 8.84
C ILE A 36 12.96 13.39 10.29
N GLU A 37 12.68 14.56 10.86
CA GLU A 37 12.23 14.70 12.24
C GLU A 37 10.82 14.12 12.44
N GLU A 38 9.88 14.33 11.51
CA GLU A 38 8.55 13.72 11.57
C GLU A 38 8.62 12.20 11.52
N ILE A 39 9.47 11.66 10.62
CA ILE A 39 9.70 10.21 10.53
C ILE A 39 10.25 9.68 11.85
N ARG A 40 11.26 10.33 12.42
CA ARG A 40 11.87 9.94 13.70
C ARG A 40 10.84 9.94 14.84
N GLN A 41 9.99 10.94 14.92
CA GLN A 41 8.92 11.01 15.93
C GLN A 41 7.91 9.87 15.81
N ILE A 42 7.59 9.44 14.60
CA ILE A 42 6.72 8.28 14.38
C ILE A 42 7.43 7.00 14.78
N GLU A 43 8.69 6.79 14.39
CA GLU A 43 9.49 5.64 14.80
C GLU A 43 9.58 5.52 16.34
N GLU A 44 9.77 6.64 17.04
CA GLU A 44 9.79 6.68 18.50
C GLU A 44 8.44 6.28 19.12
N LYS A 45 7.32 6.84 18.60
CA LYS A 45 5.97 6.50 19.07
C LYS A 45 5.62 5.03 18.87
N MET A 46 6.04 4.47 17.74
CA MET A 46 5.83 3.06 17.42
C MET A 46 6.80 2.14 18.15
N ASN A 47 7.93 2.65 18.63
CA ASN A 47 9.08 1.88 19.08
C ASN A 47 9.49 0.84 18.04
N LEU A 48 9.57 1.28 16.78
CA LEU A 48 9.95 0.51 15.60
C LEU A 48 10.81 1.38 14.70
N THR A 49 11.67 0.75 13.89
CA THR A 49 12.43 1.44 12.85
C THR A 49 11.81 1.14 11.50
N LEU A 50 11.40 2.18 10.78
CA LEU A 50 10.89 2.04 9.42
C LEU A 50 12.04 1.69 8.45
N PRO A 51 11.81 0.80 7.47
CA PRO A 51 12.80 0.49 6.44
C PRO A 51 13.21 1.71 5.63
N SER A 52 14.46 1.70 5.14
CA SER A 52 15.03 2.80 4.37
C SER A 52 14.19 3.22 3.18
N ASP A 53 13.64 2.23 2.45
CA ASP A 53 12.84 2.48 1.25
C ASP A 53 11.51 3.17 1.60
N LEU A 54 10.86 2.80 2.70
CA LEU A 54 9.64 3.46 3.16
C LEU A 54 9.92 4.90 3.65
N LYS A 55 11.05 5.11 4.35
CA LYS A 55 11.51 6.45 4.72
C LYS A 55 11.81 7.32 3.49
N GLU A 56 12.50 6.75 2.50
CA GLU A 56 12.76 7.44 1.23
C GLU A 56 11.46 7.86 0.54
N LEU A 57 10.42 7.00 0.53
CA LEU A 57 9.12 7.32 -0.02
C LEU A 57 8.47 8.50 0.71
N TYR A 58 8.45 8.49 2.05
CA TYR A 58 7.90 9.61 2.84
C TYR A 58 8.69 10.91 2.66
N LEU A 59 9.99 10.84 2.46
CA LEU A 59 10.83 12.00 2.13
C LEU A 59 10.58 12.54 0.71
N CYS A 60 9.94 11.77 -0.16
CA CYS A 60 9.46 12.27 -1.46
C CYS A 60 8.06 12.86 -1.38
N ASN A 61 7.20 12.28 -0.56
CA ASN A 61 5.80 12.63 -0.42
C ASN A 61 5.23 12.11 0.91
N ASN A 62 4.62 12.97 1.70
CA ASN A 62 3.97 12.56 2.96
C ASN A 62 2.52 12.13 2.73
N GLY A 63 2.33 11.19 1.82
CA GLY A 63 1.02 10.63 1.53
C GLY A 63 0.11 11.56 0.73
N GLU A 64 -1.11 11.13 0.57
CA GLU A 64 -2.15 11.82 -0.20
C GLU A 64 -3.20 12.43 0.74
N LYS A 65 -3.88 13.46 0.24
CA LYS A 65 -5.09 14.02 0.83
C LYS A 65 -6.29 13.12 0.55
N ASP A 66 -7.44 13.49 1.10
CA ASP A 66 -8.71 12.83 0.79
C ASP A 66 -8.94 12.78 -0.73
N GLY A 67 -9.36 11.63 -1.22
CA GLY A 67 -9.49 11.37 -2.66
C GLY A 67 -8.20 10.91 -3.36
N GLY A 68 -7.12 10.62 -2.61
CA GLY A 68 -5.91 10.00 -3.16
C GLY A 68 -6.18 8.59 -3.69
N ILE A 69 -5.51 8.23 -4.80
CA ILE A 69 -5.78 7.01 -5.55
C ILE A 69 -4.53 6.27 -6.00
N SER A 70 -3.36 6.64 -5.50
CA SER A 70 -2.08 6.16 -6.06
C SER A 70 -1.90 4.64 -5.98
N ILE A 71 -2.65 3.96 -5.14
CA ILE A 71 -2.57 2.51 -4.94
C ILE A 71 -3.89 1.88 -5.41
N LEU A 72 -4.11 1.87 -6.73
CA LEU A 72 -5.26 1.27 -7.38
C LEU A 72 -6.62 1.72 -6.78
N GLY A 73 -6.78 3.03 -6.61
CA GLY A 73 -7.98 3.63 -6.01
C GLY A 73 -7.86 3.87 -4.52
N LEU A 74 -6.85 3.30 -3.83
CA LEU A 74 -6.57 3.57 -2.43
C LEU A 74 -5.50 4.66 -2.27
N PRO A 75 -5.57 5.48 -1.20
CA PRO A 75 -4.57 6.50 -0.94
C PRO A 75 -3.27 5.92 -0.40
N PHE A 76 -2.14 6.58 -0.71
CA PHE A 76 -0.94 6.47 0.09
C PHE A 76 -1.11 7.31 1.35
N LEU A 77 -1.08 6.68 2.52
CA LEU A 77 -1.39 7.32 3.81
C LEU A 77 -0.30 8.30 4.26
N PRO A 78 -0.66 9.50 4.77
CA PRO A 78 0.28 10.35 5.50
C PRO A 78 0.82 9.65 6.75
N LEU A 79 2.03 10.01 7.20
CA LEU A 79 2.69 9.42 8.37
C LEU A 79 1.82 9.37 9.63
N ASN A 80 1.07 10.43 9.90
CA ASN A 80 0.19 10.49 11.06
C ASN A 80 -1.00 9.51 10.94
N GLU A 81 -1.53 9.35 9.73
CA GLU A 81 -2.62 8.42 9.47
C GLU A 81 -2.11 6.97 9.47
N MET A 82 -0.97 6.71 8.85
CA MET A 82 -0.27 5.42 8.94
C MET A 82 -0.08 5.00 10.40
N TYR A 83 0.43 5.92 11.24
CA TYR A 83 0.60 5.68 12.68
C TYR A 83 -0.74 5.42 13.37
N ARG A 84 -1.79 6.18 13.03
CA ARG A 84 -3.12 6.03 13.62
C ARG A 84 -3.69 4.64 13.31
N GLN A 85 -3.61 4.20 12.06
CA GLN A 85 -4.08 2.88 11.65
C GLN A 85 -3.27 1.77 12.34
N TRP A 86 -1.95 1.86 12.34
CA TRP A 86 -1.08 0.92 13.04
C TRP A 86 -1.39 0.83 14.53
N LYS A 87 -1.59 1.98 15.19
CA LYS A 87 -1.88 2.04 16.63
C LYS A 87 -3.22 1.39 16.99
N LEU A 88 -4.26 1.62 16.19
CA LEU A 88 -5.55 0.97 16.39
C LEU A 88 -5.40 -0.56 16.38
N TRP A 89 -4.63 -1.10 15.44
CA TRP A 89 -4.38 -2.53 15.34
C TRP A 89 -3.50 -3.06 16.48
N ASP A 90 -2.45 -2.30 16.87
CA ASP A 90 -1.57 -2.70 17.99
C ASP A 90 -2.33 -2.73 19.32
N ASP A 91 -3.26 -1.80 19.55
CA ASP A 91 -4.10 -1.75 20.75
C ASP A 91 -5.09 -2.93 20.85
N LEU A 92 -5.61 -3.36 19.71
CA LEU A 92 -6.55 -4.48 19.65
C LEU A 92 -5.85 -5.85 19.67
N ARG A 93 -4.57 -5.91 19.40
CA ARG A 93 -3.81 -7.14 19.19
C ARG A 93 -3.86 -8.11 20.39
N GLU A 94 -3.82 -7.61 21.61
CA GLU A 94 -3.84 -8.47 22.81
C GLU A 94 -5.21 -9.10 23.05
N GLU A 95 -6.27 -8.41 22.63
CA GLU A 95 -7.65 -8.85 22.85
C GLU A 95 -8.17 -9.72 21.69
N TRP A 96 -7.76 -9.43 20.45
CA TRP A 96 -8.38 -9.99 19.24
C TRP A 96 -7.45 -10.87 18.39
N ASN A 97 -6.22 -11.15 18.85
CA ASN A 97 -5.28 -11.92 18.06
C ASN A 97 -5.56 -13.43 18.08
N GLU A 98 -6.73 -13.81 17.62
CA GLU A 98 -7.07 -15.19 17.35
C GLU A 98 -6.38 -15.63 16.05
N ASN A 99 -5.57 -16.70 16.14
CA ASN A 99 -4.75 -17.15 15.02
C ASN A 99 -5.38 -18.28 14.21
N GLU A 100 -6.65 -18.60 14.46
CA GLU A 100 -7.35 -19.63 13.71
C GLU A 100 -7.99 -19.05 12.43
N GLY A 101 -7.91 -19.81 11.34
CA GLY A 101 -8.55 -19.46 10.08
C GLY A 101 -7.78 -18.52 9.16
N HIS A 102 -6.53 -18.15 9.51
CA HIS A 102 -5.70 -17.33 8.66
C HIS A 102 -4.79 -18.15 7.76
N THR A 103 -4.65 -17.69 6.50
CA THR A 103 -3.78 -18.32 5.51
C THR A 103 -2.65 -17.38 5.09
N SER A 104 -1.67 -17.94 4.39
CA SER A 104 -0.54 -17.20 3.79
C SER A 104 -0.30 -17.73 2.40
N TYR A 105 -0.26 -16.83 1.41
CA TYR A 105 0.16 -17.17 0.05
C TYR A 105 1.38 -16.31 -0.36
N PRO A 106 2.49 -16.93 -0.76
CA PRO A 106 2.77 -18.37 -0.65
C PRO A 106 2.85 -18.85 0.80
N ASP A 107 2.64 -20.14 1.03
CA ASP A 107 2.66 -20.73 2.38
C ASP A 107 4.02 -20.57 3.07
N GLY A 108 4.00 -20.06 4.30
CA GLY A 108 5.19 -19.80 5.11
C GLY A 108 5.88 -18.48 4.82
N TYR A 109 5.28 -17.58 4.03
CA TYR A 109 5.83 -16.22 3.79
C TYR A 109 5.30 -15.18 4.78
N ILE A 110 4.05 -15.32 5.20
CA ILE A 110 3.40 -14.38 6.13
C ILE A 110 2.96 -15.18 7.35
N LYS A 111 3.15 -14.64 8.54
CA LYS A 111 2.67 -15.27 9.78
C LYS A 111 1.15 -15.39 9.76
N LYS A 112 0.63 -16.59 10.04
CA LYS A 112 -0.80 -16.90 10.06
C LYS A 112 -1.41 -16.40 11.38
N MET A 113 -1.75 -15.12 11.41
CA MET A 113 -2.33 -14.45 12.57
C MET A 113 -3.21 -13.29 12.11
N TYR A 114 -4.09 -12.83 12.98
CA TYR A 114 -4.99 -11.73 12.66
C TYR A 114 -4.25 -10.39 12.59
N MET A 115 -3.43 -10.09 13.59
CA MET A 115 -2.69 -8.84 13.72
C MET A 115 -1.24 -9.09 14.05
N ASN A 116 -0.34 -8.33 13.43
CA ASN A 116 1.08 -8.33 13.74
C ASN A 116 1.58 -6.90 13.90
N ARG A 117 2.28 -6.62 14.98
CA ARG A 117 2.88 -5.32 15.25
C ARG A 117 3.89 -4.90 14.17
N GLY A 118 4.52 -5.86 13.51
CA GLY A 118 5.45 -5.64 12.41
C GLY A 118 4.78 -5.30 11.07
N TRP A 119 3.45 -5.32 10.97
CA TRP A 119 2.77 -4.94 9.74
C TRP A 119 2.47 -3.45 9.73
N ILE A 120 3.09 -2.72 8.83
CA ILE A 120 3.03 -1.27 8.74
C ILE A 120 2.07 -0.88 7.61
N PRO A 121 0.86 -0.40 7.91
CA PRO A 121 -0.10 0.00 6.89
C PRO A 121 0.35 1.29 6.20
N PHE A 122 0.48 1.31 4.90
CA PHE A 122 0.72 2.55 4.15
C PHE A 122 -0.42 2.88 3.16
N SER A 123 -1.44 2.04 3.12
CA SER A 123 -2.68 2.27 2.40
C SER A 123 -3.86 1.70 3.17
N HIS A 124 -5.07 2.20 2.92
CA HIS A 124 -6.29 1.86 3.66
C HIS A 124 -7.53 1.97 2.77
N ASP A 125 -8.47 1.02 2.91
CA ASP A 125 -9.73 0.98 2.17
C ASP A 125 -10.91 1.63 2.90
N TRP A 126 -10.66 2.23 4.07
CA TRP A 126 -11.65 2.79 5.00
C TRP A 126 -12.64 1.76 5.58
N GLY A 127 -12.57 0.50 5.13
CA GLY A 127 -13.30 -0.66 5.67
C GLY A 127 -12.56 -1.40 6.78
N GLY A 128 -11.28 -1.11 6.97
CA GLY A 128 -10.41 -1.76 7.96
C GLY A 128 -9.36 -2.68 7.33
N ASN A 129 -9.24 -2.67 6.00
CA ASN A 129 -8.22 -3.45 5.29
C ASN A 129 -7.10 -2.55 4.78
N HIS A 130 -5.93 -3.10 4.63
CA HIS A 130 -4.69 -2.39 4.35
C HIS A 130 -3.83 -3.10 3.32
N ILE A 131 -3.09 -2.31 2.57
CA ILE A 131 -1.86 -2.74 1.93
C ILE A 131 -0.73 -2.14 2.76
N GLY A 132 0.26 -2.96 3.12
CA GLY A 132 1.34 -2.51 3.97
C GLY A 132 2.60 -3.36 3.88
N MET A 133 3.59 -2.97 4.68
CA MET A 133 4.91 -3.60 4.71
C MET A 133 5.02 -4.54 5.89
N ASP A 134 5.49 -5.75 5.64
CA ASP A 134 5.72 -6.78 6.65
C ASP A 134 7.16 -6.73 7.18
N LEU A 135 7.33 -6.29 8.42
CA LEU A 135 8.62 -6.23 9.11
C LEU A 135 8.87 -7.45 10.03
N ASP A 136 7.94 -8.39 10.05
CA ASP A 136 8.02 -9.59 10.87
C ASP A 136 7.48 -10.81 10.10
N PRO A 137 8.06 -11.11 8.92
CA PRO A 137 7.61 -12.19 8.05
C PRO A 137 7.76 -13.57 8.69
N ASP A 138 7.11 -14.57 8.10
CA ASP A 138 7.33 -15.97 8.45
C ASP A 138 8.65 -16.49 7.85
N ILE A 139 9.00 -17.74 8.15
CA ILE A 139 10.33 -18.34 7.89
C ILE A 139 10.81 -18.27 6.43
N LYS A 140 9.89 -18.22 5.46
CA LYS A 140 10.21 -18.10 4.03
C LYS A 140 10.03 -16.70 3.48
N GLY A 141 9.41 -15.80 4.26
CA GLY A 141 9.13 -14.43 3.84
C GLY A 141 10.36 -13.53 3.85
N THR A 142 10.22 -12.39 3.24
CA THR A 142 11.27 -11.37 3.15
C THR A 142 10.91 -10.16 3.99
N TYR A 143 11.82 -9.70 4.83
CA TYR A 143 11.65 -8.46 5.59
C TYR A 143 11.40 -7.29 4.64
N GLY A 144 10.30 -6.57 4.85
CA GLY A 144 9.90 -5.47 3.99
C GLY A 144 9.06 -5.87 2.76
N GLN A 145 8.62 -7.13 2.65
CA GLN A 145 7.66 -7.55 1.65
C GLN A 145 6.34 -6.79 1.80
N ILE A 146 5.62 -6.61 0.71
CA ILE A 146 4.32 -5.93 0.69
C ILE A 146 3.22 -6.97 0.72
N ILE A 147 2.27 -6.80 1.63
CA ILE A 147 1.18 -7.73 1.89
C ILE A 147 -0.17 -7.00 2.06
N ASN A 148 -1.28 -7.76 1.92
CA ASN A 148 -2.58 -7.36 2.42
C ASN A 148 -2.76 -7.83 3.87
N PHE A 149 -3.49 -7.05 4.66
CA PHE A 149 -3.95 -7.44 5.99
C PHE A 149 -5.09 -6.52 6.44
N GLY A 150 -5.89 -6.96 7.39
CA GLY A 150 -6.99 -6.15 7.87
C GLY A 150 -8.15 -6.97 8.43
N ARG A 151 -9.26 -6.28 8.66
CA ARG A 151 -10.45 -6.84 9.30
C ARG A 151 -11.02 -8.04 8.55
N ASP A 152 -11.07 -7.95 7.23
CA ASP A 152 -11.70 -8.95 6.37
C ASP A 152 -10.66 -9.81 5.62
N GLU A 153 -9.37 -9.53 5.83
CA GLU A 153 -8.24 -10.16 5.15
C GLU A 153 -7.73 -11.40 5.90
N ASN A 154 -8.54 -12.47 5.93
CA ASN A 154 -8.11 -13.76 6.49
C ASN A 154 -7.08 -14.47 5.60
N ASP A 155 -7.23 -14.32 4.29
CA ASP A 155 -6.31 -14.85 3.28
C ASP A 155 -5.25 -13.78 2.94
N LYS A 156 -4.11 -13.88 3.61
CA LYS A 156 -3.00 -12.96 3.36
C LYS A 156 -2.13 -13.44 2.22
N PHE A 157 -1.68 -12.50 1.39
CA PHE A 157 -0.78 -12.84 0.30
C PHE A 157 0.32 -11.78 0.12
N VAL A 158 1.46 -12.23 -0.40
CA VAL A 158 2.56 -11.35 -0.77
C VAL A 158 2.21 -10.68 -2.09
N ILE A 159 2.03 -9.37 -2.06
CA ILE A 159 1.76 -8.56 -3.25
C ILE A 159 3.05 -8.32 -4.04
N ALA A 160 4.13 -8.01 -3.32
CA ALA A 160 5.44 -7.80 -3.91
C ALA A 160 6.55 -8.11 -2.89
N PRO A 161 7.75 -8.58 -3.35
CA PRO A 161 8.86 -8.90 -2.44
C PRO A 161 9.50 -7.67 -1.78
N SER A 162 9.29 -6.47 -2.34
CA SER A 162 9.79 -5.21 -1.79
C SER A 162 8.90 -4.02 -2.19
N LEU A 163 9.11 -2.86 -1.55
CA LEU A 163 8.45 -1.61 -1.94
C LEU A 163 8.82 -1.19 -3.37
N ARG A 164 10.04 -1.46 -3.82
CA ARG A 164 10.49 -1.18 -5.19
C ARG A 164 9.69 -1.99 -6.20
N ASP A 165 9.58 -3.29 -5.97
CA ASP A 165 8.82 -4.19 -6.84
C ASP A 165 7.34 -3.82 -6.85
N PHE A 166 6.80 -3.39 -5.71
CA PHE A 166 5.43 -2.90 -5.62
C PHE A 166 5.18 -1.63 -6.45
N LEU A 167 6.07 -0.65 -6.33
CA LEU A 167 5.98 0.57 -7.15
C LEU A 167 6.12 0.26 -8.64
N GLN A 168 6.99 -0.68 -9.01
CA GLN A 168 7.12 -1.15 -10.41
C GLN A 168 5.84 -1.83 -10.89
N LEU A 169 5.23 -2.69 -10.07
CA LEU A 169 3.94 -3.32 -10.38
C LEU A 169 2.85 -2.27 -10.66
N LEU A 170 2.72 -1.26 -9.80
CA LEU A 170 1.75 -0.18 -10.01
C LEU A 170 2.04 0.59 -11.33
N ILE A 171 3.31 0.91 -11.58
CA ILE A 171 3.74 1.58 -12.82
C ILE A 171 3.39 0.75 -14.05
N GLU A 172 3.60 -0.56 -14.01
CA GLU A 172 3.26 -1.48 -15.11
C GLU A 172 1.75 -1.51 -15.36
N ILE A 173 0.94 -1.57 -14.31
CA ILE A 173 -0.53 -1.52 -14.43
C ILE A 173 -0.97 -0.19 -15.05
N TYR A 174 -0.49 0.94 -14.52
CA TYR A 174 -0.90 2.27 -14.97
C TYR A 174 -0.37 2.63 -16.37
N ARG A 175 0.63 1.94 -16.87
CA ARG A 175 1.14 2.07 -18.24
C ARG A 175 0.33 1.32 -19.27
N LYS A 176 -0.48 0.35 -18.87
CA LYS A 176 -1.29 -0.41 -19.81
C LYS A 176 -2.19 0.55 -20.58
N PRO A 177 -2.27 0.43 -21.92
CA PRO A 177 -3.10 1.32 -22.75
C PRO A 177 -4.58 1.26 -22.37
N GLU A 178 -5.03 0.09 -21.94
CA GLU A 178 -6.40 -0.20 -21.50
C GLU A 178 -6.71 0.31 -20.09
N PHE A 179 -5.72 0.75 -19.32
CA PHE A 179 -5.95 1.32 -17.99
C PHE A 179 -6.52 2.74 -18.09
N SER A 180 -7.66 3.00 -17.50
CA SER A 180 -8.29 4.31 -17.47
C SER A 180 -8.79 4.68 -16.07
N ILE A 181 -8.92 5.99 -15.85
CA ILE A 181 -9.51 6.57 -14.66
C ILE A 181 -10.56 7.56 -15.14
N VAL A 182 -11.79 7.41 -14.69
CA VAL A 182 -12.91 8.27 -15.05
C VAL A 182 -13.54 8.87 -13.79
N LYS A 183 -14.17 10.02 -13.93
CA LYS A 183 -14.98 10.58 -12.85
C LYS A 183 -16.32 9.86 -12.80
N ASP A 184 -16.80 9.60 -11.59
CA ASP A 184 -18.15 9.12 -11.40
C ASP A 184 -19.16 10.15 -11.91
N GLU A 185 -20.24 9.68 -12.55
CA GLU A 185 -21.29 10.56 -13.09
C GLU A 185 -22.19 11.15 -11.99
N TYR A 186 -22.22 10.51 -10.82
CA TYR A 186 -23.12 10.85 -9.71
C TYR A 186 -22.41 11.49 -8.52
N GLU A 187 -21.10 11.22 -8.35
CA GLU A 187 -20.25 11.74 -7.28
C GLU A 187 -19.07 12.54 -7.85
N GLU A 188 -19.15 13.87 -7.82
CA GLU A 188 -18.17 14.79 -8.47
C GLU A 188 -16.71 14.54 -8.07
N ASP A 189 -16.45 14.02 -6.87
CA ASP A 189 -15.11 13.78 -6.33
C ASP A 189 -14.69 12.32 -6.36
N CYS A 190 -15.53 11.41 -6.86
CA CYS A 190 -15.23 9.99 -6.97
C CYS A 190 -14.54 9.67 -8.30
N LEU A 191 -13.46 8.88 -8.22
CA LEU A 191 -12.70 8.40 -9.36
C LEU A 191 -12.84 6.89 -9.47
N ILE A 192 -13.27 6.40 -10.61
CA ILE A 192 -13.42 4.98 -10.91
C ILE A 192 -12.27 4.53 -11.82
N LEU A 193 -11.65 3.43 -11.46
CA LEU A 193 -10.54 2.85 -12.19
C LEU A 193 -11.00 1.64 -13.02
N TYR A 194 -10.52 1.55 -14.25
CA TYR A 194 -10.80 0.44 -15.17
C TYR A 194 -9.51 -0.14 -15.74
N LEU A 195 -9.52 -1.45 -15.98
CA LEU A 195 -8.56 -2.14 -16.84
C LEU A 195 -9.32 -2.85 -17.96
N GLY A 196 -9.28 -2.29 -19.17
CA GLY A 196 -10.18 -2.66 -20.25
C GLY A 196 -11.62 -2.26 -19.91
N ASP A 197 -12.52 -3.23 -19.96
CA ASP A 197 -13.94 -3.04 -19.61
C ASP A 197 -14.23 -3.41 -18.14
N GLU A 198 -13.23 -3.85 -17.39
CA GLU A 198 -13.35 -4.31 -16.00
C GLU A 198 -13.06 -3.17 -15.02
N GLU A 199 -14.01 -2.93 -14.12
CA GLU A 199 -13.85 -1.96 -13.03
C GLU A 199 -12.96 -2.53 -11.92
N ILE A 200 -11.98 -1.76 -11.49
CA ILE A 200 -11.19 -2.05 -10.28
C ILE A 200 -11.94 -1.49 -9.08
N SER A 201 -12.93 -2.22 -8.61
CA SER A 201 -13.77 -1.81 -7.49
C SER A 201 -13.06 -1.90 -6.14
N HIS A 202 -12.11 -2.85 -6.01
CA HIS A 202 -11.33 -3.04 -4.79
C HIS A 202 -9.89 -3.45 -5.12
N ALA A 203 -8.92 -2.64 -4.68
CA ALA A 203 -7.51 -2.84 -5.01
C ALA A 203 -6.96 -4.20 -4.55
N ILE A 204 -7.33 -4.66 -3.35
CA ILE A 204 -6.80 -5.92 -2.80
C ILE A 204 -7.34 -7.11 -3.59
N ASP A 205 -8.63 -7.13 -3.92
CA ASP A 205 -9.24 -8.20 -4.71
C ASP A 205 -8.62 -8.27 -6.11
N PHE A 206 -8.49 -7.11 -6.77
CA PHE A 206 -7.83 -7.02 -8.07
C PHE A 206 -6.39 -7.55 -8.03
N LEU A 207 -5.62 -7.20 -7.00
CA LEU A 207 -4.25 -7.70 -6.84
C LEU A 207 -4.23 -9.20 -6.56
N LYS A 208 -5.18 -9.71 -5.75
CA LYS A 208 -5.30 -11.14 -5.44
C LYS A 208 -5.53 -11.96 -6.72
N GLU A 209 -6.48 -11.56 -7.55
CA GLU A 209 -6.81 -12.23 -8.81
C GLU A 209 -5.66 -12.21 -9.82
N ASN A 210 -4.86 -11.16 -9.84
CA ASN A 210 -3.73 -11.03 -10.76
C ASN A 210 -2.41 -11.66 -10.26
N ILE A 211 -2.29 -11.96 -8.98
CA ILE A 211 -1.06 -12.51 -8.37
C ILE A 211 -1.20 -13.98 -8.02
N ILE A 212 -2.37 -14.42 -7.55
CA ILE A 212 -2.61 -15.81 -7.14
C ILE A 212 -3.15 -16.57 -8.34
N PRO A 213 -2.44 -17.58 -8.85
CA PRO A 213 -2.98 -18.43 -9.91
C PRO A 213 -4.17 -19.25 -9.38
N ASP A 214 -5.14 -19.50 -10.25
CA ASP A 214 -6.28 -20.39 -10.04
C ASP A 214 -5.89 -21.83 -9.61
#